data_d5ec944b0202e572800b2f5bdbdf51d6
#
_entry.id   d5ec944b0202e572800b2f5bdbdf51d6
#
_cell.length_a   1.000
_cell.length_b   1.000
_cell.length_c   1.000
_cell.angle_alpha   90.00
_cell.angle_beta   90.00
_cell.angle_gamma   90.00
#
_symmetry.space_group_name_H-M   'P 1'
#
loop_
_entity.id
_entity.type
_entity.pdbx_description
1 polymer ?
#
loop_
_entity_poly.entity_id
_entity_poly.type
_entity_poly.pdbx_seq_one_letter_code
_entity_poly.pdbx_strand_id
1 'polypeptide(L)'
;MKCLIRFILVLGLLISSAMVYINPTAHAEQDQTWEKIKERGELRVGLSADYAPMEFEHTVNGKTEYAGVDIDLAKKIAKDNNLKLKIVNMSFDSLLGALKTGKIDIIISGMTSTPERKKQVDFSDSYMMTKNIMLVKKDKVNEYKDIK
;
A
#
# COMPACT_ATOMS: atom_id res chain seq x y z
N MET A 1 58.79 18.28 -28.83
CA MET A 1 57.39 18.75 -28.80
C MET A 1 56.41 17.72 -29.31
N LYS A 2 56.64 17.05 -30.46
CA LYS A 2 55.65 16.06 -31.02
C LYS A 2 55.43 14.79 -30.17
N CYS A 3 56.42 14.36 -29.35
CA CYS A 3 56.32 13.18 -28.51
C CYS A 3 55.46 13.44 -27.24
N LEU A 4 55.53 14.64 -26.69
CA LEU A 4 54.82 15.03 -25.47
C LEU A 4 53.29 15.15 -25.74
N ILE A 5 52.93 15.67 -26.92
CA ILE A 5 51.52 15.80 -27.35
C ILE A 5 50.86 14.43 -27.56
N ARG A 6 51.60 13.43 -28.08
CA ARG A 6 51.13 12.06 -28.23
C ARG A 6 50.87 11.36 -26.91
N PHE A 7 51.71 11.64 -25.89
CA PHE A 7 51.53 11.05 -24.53
C PHE A 7 50.29 11.62 -23.83
N ILE A 8 50.01 12.91 -23.99
CA ILE A 8 48.85 13.57 -23.40
C ILE A 8 47.57 13.07 -24.06
N LEU A 9 47.55 12.82 -25.38
CA LEU A 9 46.37 12.28 -26.09
C LEU A 9 46.06 10.83 -25.71
N VAL A 10 47.08 10.00 -25.45
CA VAL A 10 46.86 8.61 -25.03
C VAL A 10 46.39 8.55 -23.57
N LEU A 11 46.87 9.42 -22.70
CA LEU A 11 46.44 9.50 -21.31
C LEU A 11 45.03 10.03 -21.18
N GLY A 12 44.59 10.94 -22.06
CA GLY A 12 43.22 11.44 -22.13
C GLY A 12 42.18 10.38 -22.56
N LEU A 13 42.58 9.43 -23.43
CA LEU A 13 41.71 8.34 -23.87
C LEU A 13 41.53 7.25 -22.81
N LEU A 14 42.48 7.06 -21.90
CA LEU A 14 42.41 6.07 -20.82
C LEU A 14 41.57 6.51 -19.62
N ILE A 15 41.35 7.81 -19.45
CA ILE A 15 40.50 8.36 -18.37
C ILE A 15 39.03 8.36 -18.76
N SER A 16 38.70 8.29 -20.07
CA SER A 16 37.31 8.33 -20.58
C SER A 16 36.55 7.02 -20.44
N SER A 17 37.21 5.89 -20.12
CA SER A 17 36.54 4.56 -20.05
C SER A 17 36.18 4.09 -18.64
N ALA A 18 36.36 4.92 -17.62
CA ALA A 18 36.03 4.58 -16.22
C ALA A 18 34.78 5.28 -15.67
N MET A 19 33.88 5.78 -16.54
CA MET A 19 32.53 6.06 -16.09
C MET A 19 31.78 4.72 -15.94
N VAL A 20 32.01 4.08 -14.82
CA VAL A 20 31.13 3.02 -14.34
C VAL A 20 29.75 3.64 -14.17
N TYR A 21 28.82 3.28 -15.02
CA TYR A 21 27.41 3.56 -14.85
C TYR A 21 26.95 2.84 -13.57
N ILE A 22 27.02 3.54 -12.44
CA ILE A 22 26.29 3.15 -11.25
C ILE A 22 24.83 3.44 -11.60
N ASN A 23 24.12 2.45 -12.16
CA ASN A 23 22.68 2.46 -12.19
C ASN A 23 22.23 2.22 -10.75
N PRO A 24 21.64 3.19 -10.06
CA PRO A 24 20.94 2.89 -8.82
C PRO A 24 19.77 2.00 -9.22
N THR A 25 19.87 0.73 -8.87
CA THR A 25 18.78 -0.22 -9.09
C THR A 25 17.55 0.29 -8.38
N ALA A 26 16.42 0.33 -9.08
CA ALA A 26 15.11 0.78 -8.60
C ALA A 26 14.57 0.00 -7.37
N HIS A 27 15.30 -0.99 -6.87
CA HIS A 27 15.01 -1.73 -5.64
C HIS A 27 15.33 -0.95 -4.35
N ALA A 28 16.14 0.10 -4.40
CA ALA A 28 16.56 0.82 -3.19
C ALA A 28 15.45 1.71 -2.60
N GLU A 29 14.45 2.12 -3.40
CA GLU A 29 13.42 3.06 -2.95
C GLU A 29 12.31 2.37 -2.16
N GLN A 30 12.02 1.10 -2.45
CA GLN A 30 11.00 0.30 -1.77
C GLN A 30 11.43 -0.11 -0.35
N ASP A 31 12.70 -0.44 -0.16
CA ASP A 31 13.25 -0.75 1.17
C ASP A 31 13.27 0.46 2.11
N GLN A 32 13.48 1.67 1.58
CA GLN A 32 13.52 2.88 2.40
C GLN A 32 12.17 3.22 3.06
N THR A 33 11.04 2.87 2.45
CA THR A 33 9.71 3.16 3.01
C THR A 33 9.46 2.34 4.26
N TRP A 34 9.79 1.05 4.24
CA TRP A 34 9.63 0.16 5.38
C TRP A 34 10.57 0.53 6.52
N GLU A 35 11.84 0.86 6.22
CA GLU A 35 12.79 1.33 7.22
C GLU A 35 12.29 2.62 7.92
N LYS A 36 11.78 3.59 7.16
CA LYS A 36 11.17 4.81 7.74
C LYS A 36 9.99 4.52 8.66
N ILE A 37 9.16 3.51 8.35
CA ILE A 37 8.07 3.06 9.22
C ILE A 37 8.64 2.49 10.52
N LYS A 38 9.66 1.64 10.44
CA LYS A 38 10.34 1.05 11.61
C LYS A 38 11.03 2.11 12.47
N GLU A 39 11.75 3.03 11.88
CA GLU A 39 12.40 4.16 12.58
C GLU A 39 11.38 5.04 13.32
N ARG A 40 10.22 5.28 12.70
CA ARG A 40 9.12 6.02 13.33
C ARG A 40 8.46 5.23 14.47
N GLY A 41 8.55 3.91 14.46
CA GLY A 41 7.93 3.02 15.45
C GLY A 41 6.40 2.98 15.40
N GLU A 42 5.79 3.44 14.31
CA GLU A 42 4.34 3.56 14.14
C GLU A 42 3.92 3.12 12.74
N LEU A 43 2.90 2.25 12.65
CA LEU A 43 2.23 1.83 11.42
C LEU A 43 0.91 2.58 11.28
N ARG A 44 0.78 3.42 10.26
CA ARG A 44 -0.44 4.17 9.96
C ARG A 44 -1.29 3.39 8.95
N VAL A 45 -2.41 2.86 9.42
CA VAL A 45 -3.35 2.06 8.62
C VAL A 45 -4.55 2.90 8.25
N GLY A 46 -4.77 3.13 6.95
CA GLY A 46 -5.96 3.78 6.41
C GLY A 46 -7.09 2.79 6.23
N LEU A 47 -8.30 3.19 6.62
CA LEU A 47 -9.52 2.42 6.46
C LEU A 47 -10.77 3.32 6.43
N SER A 48 -11.91 2.74 6.03
CA SER A 48 -13.23 3.38 6.11
C SER A 48 -14.10 2.58 7.06
N ALA A 49 -14.25 3.04 8.32
CA ALA A 49 -14.84 2.28 9.42
C ALA A 49 -16.38 2.25 9.38
N ASP A 50 -16.95 1.91 8.24
CA ASP A 50 -18.38 1.83 7.95
C ASP A 50 -18.80 0.50 7.30
N TYR A 51 -17.89 -0.50 7.26
CA TYR A 51 -18.06 -1.76 6.55
C TYR A 51 -18.01 -2.98 7.48
N ALA A 52 -19.00 -3.15 8.35
CA ALA A 52 -19.09 -4.35 9.20
C ALA A 52 -19.34 -5.62 8.34
N PRO A 53 -18.72 -6.77 8.68
CA PRO A 53 -17.86 -7.05 9.83
C PRO A 53 -16.36 -6.80 9.61
N MET A 54 -15.99 -6.15 8.50
CA MET A 54 -14.59 -5.95 8.14
C MET A 54 -13.94 -4.86 9.00
N GLU A 55 -14.47 -3.65 8.97
CA GLU A 55 -14.05 -2.52 9.79
C GLU A 55 -15.23 -1.61 10.13
N PHE A 56 -15.43 -1.32 11.39
CA PHE A 56 -16.52 -0.48 11.85
C PHE A 56 -16.22 0.19 13.18
N GLU A 57 -16.90 1.30 13.41
CA GLU A 57 -16.91 1.97 14.70
C GLU A 57 -18.00 1.39 15.61
N HIS A 58 -17.65 1.22 16.87
CA HIS A 58 -18.60 0.86 17.91
C HIS A 58 -18.32 1.64 19.19
N THR A 59 -19.33 1.83 20.01
CA THR A 59 -19.18 2.56 21.27
C THR A 59 -19.16 1.58 22.44
N VAL A 60 -18.08 1.61 23.20
CA VAL A 60 -17.90 0.84 24.45
C VAL A 60 -17.68 1.82 25.60
N ASN A 61 -18.53 1.80 26.61
CA ASN A 61 -18.44 2.69 27.78
C ASN A 61 -18.32 4.18 27.41
N GLY A 62 -19.04 4.62 26.37
CA GLY A 62 -19.02 6.00 25.89
C GLY A 62 -17.79 6.40 25.08
N LYS A 63 -16.91 5.46 24.76
CA LYS A 63 -15.75 5.66 23.87
C LYS A 63 -15.96 4.99 22.54
N THR A 64 -15.63 5.68 21.47
CA THR A 64 -15.60 5.10 20.11
C THR A 64 -14.36 4.24 19.98
N GLU A 65 -14.55 2.99 19.57
CA GLU A 65 -13.49 2.03 19.27
C GLU A 65 -13.68 1.46 17.88
N TYR A 66 -12.58 0.99 17.27
CA TYR A 66 -12.60 0.30 15.99
C TYR A 66 -12.56 -1.21 16.21
N ALA A 67 -13.42 -1.94 15.47
CA ALA A 67 -13.49 -3.38 15.49
C ALA A 67 -13.68 -3.96 14.09
N GLY A 68 -13.47 -5.27 13.96
CA GLY A 68 -13.63 -6.02 12.73
C GLY A 68 -12.39 -6.77 12.30
N VAL A 69 -12.54 -7.58 11.25
CA VAL A 69 -11.49 -8.44 10.72
C VAL A 69 -10.26 -7.63 10.33
N ASP A 70 -10.45 -6.51 9.64
CA ASP A 70 -9.39 -5.64 9.15
C ASP A 70 -8.67 -4.92 10.29
N ILE A 71 -9.40 -4.58 11.35
CA ILE A 71 -8.82 -4.01 12.56
C ILE A 71 -7.93 -5.02 13.28
N ASP A 72 -8.36 -6.27 13.39
CA ASP A 72 -7.58 -7.32 14.05
C ASP A 72 -6.36 -7.71 13.22
N LEU A 73 -6.48 -7.71 11.88
CA LEU A 73 -5.35 -7.88 10.96
C LEU A 73 -4.33 -6.74 11.14
N ALA A 74 -4.78 -5.49 11.17
CA ALA A 74 -3.92 -4.33 11.40
C ALA A 74 -3.18 -4.40 12.74
N LYS A 75 -3.90 -4.77 13.83
CA LYS A 75 -3.30 -4.99 15.17
C LYS A 75 -2.23 -6.07 15.13
N LYS A 76 -2.50 -7.20 14.45
CA LYS A 76 -1.54 -8.29 14.33
C LYS A 76 -0.29 -7.89 13.57
N ILE A 77 -0.43 -7.24 12.42
CA ILE A 77 0.72 -6.76 11.64
C ILE A 77 1.58 -5.80 12.47
N ALA A 78 0.97 -4.82 13.13
CA ALA A 78 1.70 -3.87 13.95
C ALA A 78 2.44 -4.57 15.10
N LYS A 79 1.75 -5.48 15.81
CA LYS A 79 2.34 -6.26 16.92
C LYS A 79 3.52 -7.12 16.47
N ASP A 80 3.38 -7.85 15.37
CA ASP A 80 4.42 -8.77 14.88
C ASP A 80 5.69 -8.01 14.46
N ASN A 81 5.56 -6.74 14.10
CA ASN A 81 6.66 -5.87 13.72
C ASN A 81 7.13 -4.91 14.83
N ASN A 82 6.63 -5.06 16.06
CA ASN A 82 6.93 -4.17 17.20
C ASN A 82 6.62 -2.68 16.91
N LEU A 83 5.55 -2.41 16.17
CA LEU A 83 5.09 -1.07 15.83
C LEU A 83 3.84 -0.68 16.63
N LYS A 84 3.69 0.61 16.92
CA LYS A 84 2.42 1.15 17.40
C LYS A 84 1.44 1.23 16.23
N LEU A 85 0.21 0.76 16.44
CA LEU A 85 -0.85 0.90 15.44
C LEU A 85 -1.48 2.29 15.53
N LYS A 86 -1.58 2.97 14.41
CA LYS A 86 -2.38 4.19 14.24
C LYS A 86 -3.43 3.99 13.16
N ILE A 87 -4.69 3.90 13.55
CA ILE A 87 -5.81 3.86 12.62
C ILE A 87 -6.10 5.29 12.14
N VAL A 88 -6.22 5.44 10.82
CA VAL A 88 -6.59 6.71 10.16
C VAL A 88 -7.88 6.46 9.39
N ASN A 89 -9.01 6.73 10.06
CA ASN A 89 -10.33 6.60 9.47
C ASN A 89 -10.61 7.76 8.49
N MET A 90 -11.08 7.44 7.29
CA MET A 90 -11.46 8.42 6.27
C MET A 90 -12.41 7.75 5.26
N SER A 91 -13.01 8.54 4.36
CA SER A 91 -13.84 7.97 3.28
C SER A 91 -13.02 7.02 2.40
N PHE A 92 -13.66 5.93 1.95
CA PHE A 92 -13.03 4.90 1.12
C PHE A 92 -12.35 5.47 -0.12
N ASP A 93 -12.98 6.44 -0.79
CA ASP A 93 -12.45 7.08 -2.00
C ASP A 93 -11.18 7.90 -1.75
N SER A 94 -10.95 8.32 -0.52
CA SER A 94 -9.76 9.11 -0.14
C SER A 94 -8.53 8.24 0.14
N LEU A 95 -8.69 6.93 0.37
CA LEU A 95 -7.63 6.04 0.83
C LEU A 95 -6.45 5.96 -0.13
N LEU A 96 -6.69 5.79 -1.44
CA LEU A 96 -5.62 5.71 -2.44
C LEU A 96 -4.82 7.01 -2.52
N GLY A 97 -5.49 8.16 -2.44
CA GLY A 97 -4.82 9.46 -2.41
C GLY A 97 -3.97 9.65 -1.15
N ALA A 98 -4.48 9.21 0.01
CA ALA A 98 -3.77 9.28 1.27
C ALA A 98 -2.51 8.39 1.29
N LEU A 99 -2.59 7.20 0.69
CA LEU A 99 -1.44 6.30 0.53
C LEU A 99 -0.36 6.92 -0.35
N LYS A 100 -0.72 7.44 -1.52
CA LYS A 100 0.21 8.08 -2.47
C LYS A 100 0.92 9.30 -1.90
N THR A 101 0.25 10.03 -1.02
CA THR A 101 0.84 11.23 -0.37
C THR A 101 1.59 10.91 0.92
N GLY A 102 1.67 9.63 1.32
CA GLY A 102 2.35 9.22 2.55
C GLY A 102 1.62 9.64 3.83
N LYS A 103 0.35 10.01 3.77
CA LYS A 103 -0.48 10.28 4.95
C LYS A 103 -0.76 9.01 5.75
N ILE A 104 -0.88 7.87 5.06
CA ILE A 104 -0.97 6.52 5.61
C ILE A 104 0.11 5.65 4.98
N ASP A 105 0.44 4.53 5.62
CA ASP A 105 1.49 3.63 5.17
C ASP A 105 0.93 2.44 4.40
N ILE A 106 -0.23 1.95 4.81
CA ILE A 106 -0.97 0.85 4.15
C ILE A 106 -2.47 1.11 4.24
N ILE A 107 -3.22 0.44 3.36
CA ILE A 107 -4.69 0.39 3.41
C ILE A 107 -5.10 -1.03 3.79
N ILE A 108 -5.93 -1.15 4.83
CA ILE A 108 -6.62 -2.38 5.19
C ILE A 108 -8.08 -1.99 5.38
N SER A 109 -8.94 -2.23 4.36
CA SER A 109 -10.31 -1.70 4.32
C SER A 109 -11.18 -2.49 3.33
N GLY A 110 -11.18 -3.83 3.41
CA GLY A 110 -11.97 -4.68 2.51
C GLY A 110 -11.75 -4.40 1.02
N MET A 111 -10.62 -3.82 0.67
CA MET A 111 -10.37 -3.26 -0.66
C MET A 111 -10.08 -4.34 -1.71
N THR A 112 -10.98 -4.51 -2.67
CA THR A 112 -10.78 -5.40 -3.81
C THR A 112 -9.66 -4.88 -4.74
N SER A 113 -8.75 -5.78 -5.13
CA SER A 113 -7.65 -5.49 -6.06
C SER A 113 -8.14 -5.50 -7.51
N THR A 114 -8.77 -4.40 -7.96
CA THR A 114 -9.18 -4.25 -9.37
C THR A 114 -8.01 -3.88 -10.28
N PRO A 115 -8.10 -4.13 -11.61
CA PRO A 115 -7.06 -3.72 -12.56
C PRO A 115 -6.76 -2.21 -12.50
N GLU A 116 -7.78 -1.37 -12.30
CA GLU A 116 -7.64 0.08 -12.21
C GLU A 116 -6.87 0.51 -10.96
N ARG A 117 -7.12 -0.15 -9.82
CA ARG A 117 -6.41 0.10 -8.56
C ARG A 117 -4.97 -0.41 -8.63
N LYS A 118 -4.74 -1.57 -9.23
CA LYS A 118 -3.38 -2.14 -9.45
C LYS A 118 -2.48 -1.27 -10.33
N LYS A 119 -3.05 -0.40 -11.16
CA LYS A 119 -2.26 0.61 -11.90
C LYS A 119 -1.75 1.75 -11.01
N GLN A 120 -2.26 1.88 -9.80
CA GLN A 120 -2.02 3.01 -8.92
C GLN A 120 -1.22 2.65 -7.67
N VAL A 121 -1.40 1.44 -7.17
CA VAL A 121 -0.78 0.92 -5.94
C VAL A 121 -0.57 -0.58 -6.06
N ASP A 122 0.36 -1.12 -5.27
CA ASP A 122 0.57 -2.55 -5.14
C ASP A 122 -0.41 -3.18 -4.12
N PHE A 123 -0.70 -4.45 -4.30
CA PHE A 123 -1.55 -5.23 -3.43
C PHE A 123 -0.79 -6.46 -2.91
N SER A 124 -1.06 -6.85 -1.68
CA SER A 124 -0.67 -8.16 -1.14
C SER A 124 -1.47 -9.29 -1.81
N ASP A 125 -1.15 -10.52 -1.44
CA ASP A 125 -2.05 -11.65 -1.66
C ASP A 125 -3.39 -11.41 -0.97
N SER A 126 -4.44 -12.05 -1.49
CA SER A 126 -5.78 -11.91 -0.93
C SER A 126 -5.88 -12.60 0.43
N TYR A 127 -6.23 -11.87 1.46
CA TYR A 127 -6.45 -12.42 2.82
C TYR A 127 -7.89 -12.87 3.06
N MET A 128 -8.84 -12.52 2.16
CA MET A 128 -10.22 -12.94 2.22
C MET A 128 -10.80 -13.11 0.82
N MET A 129 -11.66 -14.09 0.65
CA MET A 129 -12.48 -14.28 -0.55
C MET A 129 -13.95 -14.06 -0.22
N THR A 130 -14.58 -13.13 -0.94
CA THR A 130 -16.00 -12.81 -0.77
C THR A 130 -16.74 -12.99 -2.10
N LYS A 131 -18.06 -13.10 -2.00
CA LYS A 131 -18.94 -13.15 -3.19
C LYS A 131 -19.95 -12.02 -3.09
N ASN A 132 -20.13 -11.30 -4.17
CA ASN A 132 -21.28 -10.40 -4.27
C ASN A 132 -22.54 -11.22 -4.49
N ILE A 133 -23.58 -10.94 -3.72
CA ILE A 133 -24.90 -11.55 -3.86
C ILE A 133 -25.93 -10.45 -4.03
N MET A 134 -26.96 -10.76 -4.77
CA MET A 134 -28.11 -9.87 -4.91
C MET A 134 -29.24 -10.37 -4.03
N LEU A 135 -29.72 -9.52 -3.14
CA LEU A 135 -30.90 -9.80 -2.33
C LEU A 135 -32.15 -9.32 -3.08
N VAL A 136 -33.05 -10.23 -3.40
CA VAL A 136 -34.28 -9.94 -4.11
C VAL A 136 -35.47 -10.54 -3.39
N LYS A 137 -36.68 -10.03 -3.64
CA LYS A 137 -37.91 -10.65 -3.13
C LYS A 137 -38.03 -12.07 -3.67
N LYS A 138 -38.45 -13.00 -2.81
CA LYS A 138 -38.55 -14.43 -3.13
C LYS A 138 -39.43 -14.73 -4.36
N ASP A 139 -40.49 -13.99 -4.54
CA ASP A 139 -41.45 -14.09 -5.67
C ASP A 139 -40.91 -13.42 -6.95
N LYS A 140 -39.81 -12.65 -6.86
CA LYS A 140 -39.24 -11.86 -7.96
C LYS A 140 -37.96 -12.43 -8.52
N VAL A 141 -37.44 -13.54 -8.04
CA VAL A 141 -36.15 -14.13 -8.45
C VAL A 141 -36.05 -14.30 -9.97
N ASN A 142 -37.11 -14.63 -10.65
CA ASN A 142 -37.13 -14.85 -12.10
C ASN A 142 -36.96 -13.55 -12.92
N GLU A 143 -37.29 -12.39 -12.35
CA GLU A 143 -37.14 -11.09 -13.00
C GLU A 143 -35.67 -10.64 -13.09
N TYR A 144 -34.76 -11.28 -12.32
CA TYR A 144 -33.38 -10.89 -12.18
C TYR A 144 -32.37 -11.92 -12.73
N LYS A 145 -32.85 -13.00 -13.39
CA LYS A 145 -31.99 -14.09 -13.90
C LYS A 145 -30.96 -13.65 -14.96
N ASP A 146 -31.25 -12.59 -15.69
CA ASP A 146 -30.46 -12.11 -16.81
C ASP A 146 -29.56 -10.93 -16.44
N ILE A 147 -29.51 -10.53 -15.17
CA ILE A 147 -28.61 -9.49 -14.69
C ILE A 147 -27.21 -10.10 -14.54
N LYS A 148 -26.28 -9.59 -15.33
CA LYS A 148 -24.85 -9.99 -15.34
C LYS A 148 -24.04 -9.05 -14.47
#